data_644105d17259361f43c647725fa017af
#
_entry.id   644105d17259361f43c647725fa017af
#
_cell.length_a   1.000
_cell.length_b   1.000
_cell.length_c   1.000
_cell.angle_alpha   90.00
_cell.angle_beta   90.00
_cell.angle_gamma   90.00
#
_symmetry.space_group_name_H-M   'P 1'
#
loop_
_entity.id
_entity.type
_entity.pdbx_description
1 polymer ?
#
loop_
_entity_poly.entity_id
_entity_poly.type
_entity_poly.pdbx_seq_one_letter_code
_entity_poly.pdbx_strand_id
1 'polypeptide(L)'
;MAPFAIAVGWTLNGSMPIKRKTPAKQATPKTRSAKIAGNGAGNGHSSSSRPLLTLEVSPSISPRNKITIPQFHGPVPPGFLHPGSAISVSHFTLEDVGSILEEASELEAMPAARRALRYAKRRVALLFYESSTRTRTSFELAAKSLGADTALVSALSSSIEKGESLKDTGITLRSLGAECIILRHPNSGAPYLLARSTGLPILNAGDGSHEHPSQALLDLRTILAHLPPSARSTAKRNHSIGDRALQGVTVTIVGDILHSRVARSNALLLPRLGARVIFCGPEVLLPECAAAIGPGVEIERDFERALKQSNVVMMLRIQKERLAGLEIDLEDYIEQYQLHMHRLAAHAPAAIVLHPGPVIRGLEITGEIADGPNSAIAEQVYHGSIIRMALLGRALDAHPKRNEQSSKNR
;
A
#
# COMPACT_ATOMS: atom_id res chain seq x y z
N MET A 1 -39.12 29.35 -24.43
CA MET A 1 -39.77 28.78 -23.24
C MET A 1 -38.66 28.56 -22.22
N ALA A 2 -38.71 29.26 -21.10
CA ALA A 2 -37.62 29.38 -20.11
C ALA A 2 -37.61 28.19 -19.14
N PRO A 3 -36.43 27.87 -18.53
CA PRO A 3 -36.33 26.80 -17.54
C PRO A 3 -36.67 27.31 -16.13
N PHE A 4 -37.32 26.45 -15.36
CA PHE A 4 -37.61 26.64 -13.93
C PHE A 4 -36.35 26.45 -13.09
N ALA A 5 -35.94 27.48 -12.35
CA ALA A 5 -35.01 27.42 -11.28
C ALA A 5 -35.72 27.24 -9.95
N ILE A 6 -35.42 26.19 -9.18
CA ILE A 6 -35.87 26.03 -7.79
C ILE A 6 -34.68 26.40 -6.92
N ALA A 7 -34.80 27.56 -6.26
CA ALA A 7 -33.91 27.99 -5.20
C ALA A 7 -34.46 27.46 -3.86
N VAL A 8 -33.65 26.69 -3.14
CA VAL A 8 -33.92 26.33 -1.74
C VAL A 8 -32.93 27.10 -0.89
N GLY A 9 -33.44 28.15 -0.24
CA GLY A 9 -32.71 28.95 0.72
C GLY A 9 -32.65 28.23 2.07
N TRP A 10 -31.47 28.15 2.65
CA TRP A 10 -31.26 27.83 4.06
C TRP A 10 -30.78 29.09 4.78
N THR A 11 -31.59 29.61 5.67
CA THR A 11 -31.23 30.68 6.59
C THR A 11 -30.52 30.11 7.81
N LEU A 12 -29.31 30.58 8.06
CA LEU A 12 -28.59 30.38 9.32
C LEU A 12 -29.10 31.37 10.35
N ASN A 13 -29.69 30.89 11.48
CA ASN A 13 -29.74 31.63 12.75
C ASN A 13 -29.84 30.62 13.90
N GLY A 14 -28.91 30.68 14.84
CA GLY A 14 -28.93 29.86 16.05
C GLY A 14 -27.59 29.81 16.75
N SER A 15 -27.13 30.94 17.30
CA SER A 15 -25.99 31.02 18.21
C SER A 15 -26.35 30.40 19.57
N MET A 16 -25.65 29.33 19.97
CA MET A 16 -25.62 28.85 21.36
C MET A 16 -24.28 29.18 22.01
N PRO A 17 -24.23 29.61 23.27
CA PRO A 17 -23.03 30.02 23.96
C PRO A 17 -22.20 28.81 24.45
N ILE A 18 -20.93 28.79 24.10
CA ILE A 18 -19.94 27.81 24.56
C ILE A 18 -19.55 28.17 26.00
N LYS A 19 -19.88 27.34 26.98
CA LYS A 19 -19.35 27.41 28.33
C LYS A 19 -17.89 26.91 28.33
N ARG A 20 -16.95 27.83 28.56
CA ARG A 20 -15.53 27.49 28.83
C ARG A 20 -15.43 26.82 30.22
N LYS A 21 -14.96 25.59 30.26
CA LYS A 21 -14.46 24.93 31.49
C LYS A 21 -13.03 25.32 31.71
N THR A 22 -12.73 25.88 32.86
CA THR A 22 -11.40 26.17 33.41
C THR A 22 -10.62 24.86 33.67
N PRO A 23 -9.32 24.80 33.43
CA PRO A 23 -8.52 23.58 33.69
C PRO A 23 -8.26 23.42 35.19
N ALA A 24 -8.44 22.21 35.68
CA ALA A 24 -8.12 21.83 37.06
C ALA A 24 -6.60 21.76 37.25
N LYS A 25 -6.15 22.30 38.39
CA LYS A 25 -4.75 22.29 38.84
C LYS A 25 -4.24 20.85 39.04
N GLN A 26 -3.14 20.52 38.42
CA GLN A 26 -2.36 19.30 38.69
C GLN A 26 -1.75 19.37 40.09
N ALA A 27 -2.01 18.34 40.89
CA ALA A 27 -1.36 18.12 42.19
C ALA A 27 -0.06 17.36 42.02
N THR A 28 1.01 17.90 42.53
CA THR A 28 2.34 17.29 42.62
C THR A 28 2.38 16.17 43.67
N PRO A 29 3.03 15.02 43.41
CA PRO A 29 3.21 13.98 44.43
C PRO A 29 4.33 14.37 45.41
N LYS A 30 4.01 14.32 46.68
CA LYS A 30 4.94 14.51 47.79
C LYS A 30 5.87 13.27 47.93
N THR A 31 7.17 13.49 47.85
CA THR A 31 8.22 12.54 48.24
C THR A 31 8.18 12.29 49.75
N ARG A 32 7.98 11.06 50.16
CA ARG A 32 8.22 10.61 51.55
C ARG A 32 9.62 10.06 51.68
N SER A 33 10.49 10.80 52.38
CA SER A 33 11.76 10.31 52.91
C SER A 33 11.48 9.44 54.14
N ALA A 34 11.92 8.19 54.08
CA ALA A 34 11.96 7.31 55.24
C ALA A 34 13.40 7.35 55.82
N LYS A 35 13.52 7.84 57.06
CA LYS A 35 14.72 7.72 57.91
C LYS A 35 14.84 6.27 58.37
N ILE A 36 15.97 5.62 58.13
CA ILE A 36 16.36 4.38 58.79
C ILE A 36 17.40 4.73 59.84
N ALA A 37 17.06 4.45 61.10
CA ALA A 37 17.95 4.46 62.23
C ALA A 37 18.68 3.11 62.35
N GLY A 38 19.98 3.14 62.59
CA GLY A 38 20.80 1.97 62.74
C GLY A 38 20.80 1.42 64.18
N ASN A 39 21.13 0.15 64.24
CA ASN A 39 21.88 -0.57 65.28
C ASN A 39 21.88 -2.04 64.86
N GLY A 40 22.99 -2.71 64.70
CA GLY A 40 24.11 -3.00 65.50
C GLY A 40 24.25 -4.51 65.65
N ALA A 41 25.42 -5.02 65.28
CA ALA A 41 26.02 -6.28 65.76
C ALA A 41 25.58 -7.64 65.17
N GLY A 42 26.50 -8.28 64.43
CA GLY A 42 27.00 -9.60 64.84
C GLY A 42 26.84 -10.76 63.86
N ASN A 43 28.00 -11.21 63.39
CA ASN A 43 28.39 -12.58 63.05
C ASN A 43 27.82 -13.32 61.79
N GLY A 44 28.67 -13.43 60.78
CA GLY A 44 29.29 -14.71 60.39
C GLY A 44 28.43 -15.63 59.50
N HIS A 45 28.84 -15.80 58.31
CA HIS A 45 29.10 -17.01 57.51
C HIS A 45 28.70 -16.98 56.05
N SER A 46 29.75 -17.27 55.33
CA SER A 46 29.81 -17.91 54.01
C SER A 46 29.09 -17.27 52.79
N SER A 47 29.95 -16.62 52.03
CA SER A 47 29.78 -16.35 50.62
C SER A 47 29.53 -17.60 49.77
N SER A 48 28.43 -17.67 49.07
CA SER A 48 28.34 -18.44 47.84
C SER A 48 28.05 -17.45 46.69
N SER A 49 29.14 -17.01 46.12
CA SER A 49 29.13 -16.25 44.87
C SER A 49 28.68 -17.18 43.75
N ARG A 50 27.47 -16.94 43.19
CA ARG A 50 27.10 -17.48 41.87
C ARG A 50 27.98 -16.77 40.81
N PRO A 51 28.60 -17.52 39.90
CA PRO A 51 29.38 -16.90 38.83
C PRO A 51 28.43 -16.18 37.83
N LEU A 52 28.68 -14.91 37.62
CA LEU A 52 28.21 -14.15 36.50
C LEU A 52 28.73 -14.84 35.23
N LEU A 53 27.82 -15.37 34.40
CA LEU A 53 28.12 -15.82 33.03
C LEU A 53 28.54 -14.59 32.21
N THR A 54 29.83 -14.36 32.16
CA THR A 54 30.46 -13.49 31.16
C THR A 54 30.39 -14.24 29.82
N LEU A 55 29.51 -13.78 28.96
CA LEU A 55 29.54 -14.17 27.53
C LEU A 55 30.81 -13.58 26.93
N GLU A 56 31.87 -14.43 26.82
CA GLU A 56 33.00 -14.11 25.96
C GLU A 56 32.54 -14.08 24.50
N VAL A 57 32.41 -12.89 23.94
CA VAL A 57 32.25 -12.68 22.50
C VAL A 57 33.60 -13.00 21.86
N SER A 58 33.75 -14.19 21.32
CA SER A 58 34.90 -14.54 20.51
C SER A 58 34.99 -13.67 19.27
N PRO A 59 36.09 -12.92 19.05
CA PRO A 59 36.29 -12.13 17.85
C PRO A 59 36.96 -13.00 16.77
N SER A 60 36.18 -13.76 16.03
CA SER A 60 36.64 -14.34 14.78
C SER A 60 35.50 -14.65 13.81
N ILE A 61 34.84 -13.58 13.32
CA ILE A 61 34.09 -13.68 12.08
C ILE A 61 35.07 -13.33 10.96
N SER A 62 35.59 -14.37 10.33
CA SER A 62 36.38 -14.26 9.11
C SER A 62 35.55 -13.55 8.02
N PRO A 63 36.11 -12.54 7.28
CA PRO A 63 35.35 -11.77 6.29
C PRO A 63 35.13 -12.51 4.96
N ARG A 64 35.04 -13.84 4.95
CA ARG A 64 34.95 -14.65 3.72
C ARG A 64 33.66 -15.47 3.55
N ASN A 65 32.69 -15.36 4.41
CA ASN A 65 31.36 -15.88 4.08
C ASN A 65 30.53 -14.76 3.47
N LYS A 66 30.58 -14.65 2.13
CA LYS A 66 29.52 -13.99 1.39
C LYS A 66 28.23 -14.73 1.74
N ILE A 67 27.40 -14.12 2.58
CA ILE A 67 26.01 -14.55 2.73
C ILE A 67 25.37 -14.32 1.36
N THR A 68 25.35 -15.36 0.55
CA THR A 68 24.54 -15.36 -0.67
C THR A 68 23.11 -15.44 -0.18
N ILE A 69 22.46 -14.27 -0.04
CA ILE A 69 21.02 -14.22 0.13
C ILE A 69 20.46 -14.89 -1.11
N PRO A 70 19.72 -16.00 -1.02
CA PRO A 70 19.09 -16.60 -2.16
C PRO A 70 18.21 -15.54 -2.78
N GLN A 71 18.61 -15.00 -3.93
CA GLN A 71 17.72 -14.17 -4.72
C GLN A 71 16.66 -15.11 -5.29
N PHE A 72 15.51 -15.18 -4.64
CA PHE A 72 14.32 -15.79 -5.20
C PHE A 72 13.82 -14.93 -6.38
N HIS A 73 14.59 -14.90 -7.46
CA HIS A 73 14.21 -14.36 -8.75
C HIS A 73 13.71 -15.46 -9.70
N GLY A 74 13.43 -16.63 -9.16
CA GLY A 74 12.78 -17.68 -9.93
C GLY A 74 11.27 -17.49 -9.93
N PRO A 75 10.58 -17.84 -11.02
CA PRO A 75 9.12 -17.89 -11.01
C PRO A 75 8.68 -18.80 -9.88
N VAL A 76 7.62 -18.37 -9.14
CA VAL A 76 6.98 -19.23 -8.15
C VAL A 76 6.61 -20.54 -8.82
N PRO A 77 6.94 -21.71 -8.25
CA PRO A 77 6.66 -22.98 -8.92
C PRO A 77 5.20 -23.08 -9.34
N PRO A 78 4.92 -23.60 -10.55
CA PRO A 78 3.56 -23.79 -11.01
C PRO A 78 2.74 -24.58 -9.97
N GLY A 79 1.55 -24.08 -9.62
CA GLY A 79 0.67 -24.69 -8.62
C GLY A 79 0.90 -24.22 -7.17
N PHE A 80 1.91 -23.37 -6.90
CA PHE A 80 2.15 -22.82 -5.57
C PHE A 80 1.12 -21.76 -5.15
N LEU A 81 0.66 -20.94 -6.10
CA LEU A 81 -0.34 -19.91 -5.87
C LEU A 81 -1.64 -20.22 -6.59
N HIS A 82 -2.74 -19.89 -5.95
CA HIS A 82 -4.05 -19.95 -6.60
C HIS A 82 -4.07 -18.98 -7.80
N PRO A 83 -4.54 -19.40 -9.00
CA PRO A 83 -4.50 -18.59 -10.24
C PRO A 83 -5.15 -17.21 -10.13
N GLY A 84 -6.17 -17.08 -9.26
CA GLY A 84 -6.84 -15.81 -8.99
C GLY A 84 -6.11 -14.89 -8.01
N SER A 85 -4.94 -15.29 -7.47
CA SER A 85 -4.20 -14.47 -6.52
C SER A 85 -3.53 -13.27 -7.16
N ALA A 86 -3.43 -12.17 -6.40
CA ALA A 86 -2.69 -10.96 -6.74
C ALA A 86 -1.73 -10.60 -5.60
N ILE A 87 -0.60 -11.30 -5.51
CA ILE A 87 0.36 -11.14 -4.41
C ILE A 87 1.51 -10.21 -4.79
N SER A 88 2.01 -10.31 -6.01
CA SER A 88 3.08 -9.48 -6.58
C SER A 88 2.73 -9.11 -8.01
N VAL A 89 3.12 -7.91 -8.44
CA VAL A 89 2.98 -7.51 -9.86
C VAL A 89 3.87 -8.35 -10.78
N SER A 90 4.93 -8.93 -10.24
CA SER A 90 5.83 -9.80 -10.99
C SER A 90 5.19 -11.13 -11.41
N HIS A 91 4.08 -11.52 -10.77
CA HIS A 91 3.34 -12.73 -11.14
C HIS A 91 2.40 -12.52 -12.32
N PHE A 92 2.10 -11.28 -12.66
CA PHE A 92 1.26 -10.99 -13.82
C PHE A 92 2.08 -10.99 -15.10
N THR A 93 1.61 -11.66 -16.12
CA THR A 93 2.05 -11.43 -17.50
C THR A 93 1.50 -10.09 -17.99
N LEU A 94 1.97 -9.56 -19.12
CA LEU A 94 1.37 -8.36 -19.71
C LEU A 94 -0.06 -8.65 -20.20
N GLU A 95 -0.36 -9.89 -20.59
CA GLU A 95 -1.72 -10.35 -20.91
C GLU A 95 -2.63 -10.29 -19.67
N ASP A 96 -2.15 -10.77 -18.50
CA ASP A 96 -2.89 -10.63 -17.24
C ASP A 96 -3.19 -9.17 -16.91
N VAL A 97 -2.20 -8.28 -17.07
CA VAL A 97 -2.38 -6.84 -16.84
C VAL A 97 -3.42 -6.26 -17.78
N GLY A 98 -3.33 -6.61 -19.08
CA GLY A 98 -4.32 -6.18 -20.09
C GLY A 98 -5.73 -6.65 -19.76
N SER A 99 -5.88 -7.94 -19.45
CA SER A 99 -7.17 -8.55 -19.07
C SER A 99 -7.78 -7.90 -17.82
N ILE A 100 -6.96 -7.58 -16.80
CA ILE A 100 -7.43 -6.86 -15.59
C ILE A 100 -7.92 -5.44 -15.94
N LEU A 101 -7.21 -4.73 -16.81
CA LEU A 101 -7.61 -3.37 -17.22
C LEU A 101 -8.88 -3.36 -18.07
N GLU A 102 -9.06 -4.38 -18.91
CA GLU A 102 -10.26 -4.57 -19.74
C GLU A 102 -11.46 -4.91 -18.86
N GLU A 103 -11.36 -5.93 -18.00
CA GLU A 103 -12.38 -6.29 -17.03
C GLU A 103 -12.77 -5.08 -16.16
N ALA A 104 -11.77 -4.28 -15.74
CA ALA A 104 -12.01 -3.04 -15.01
C ALA A 104 -12.88 -2.07 -15.81
N SER A 105 -12.61 -1.92 -17.11
CA SER A 105 -13.38 -1.02 -17.99
C SER A 105 -14.79 -1.54 -18.26
N GLU A 106 -14.96 -2.86 -18.41
CA GLU A 106 -16.28 -3.49 -18.55
C GLU A 106 -17.13 -3.32 -17.29
N LEU A 107 -16.54 -3.55 -16.11
CA LEU A 107 -17.20 -3.37 -14.81
C LEU A 107 -17.60 -1.91 -14.56
N GLU A 108 -16.78 -0.97 -14.99
CA GLU A 108 -17.08 0.46 -14.90
C GLU A 108 -18.29 0.82 -15.76
N ALA A 109 -18.32 0.35 -17.00
CA ALA A 109 -19.43 0.60 -17.94
C ALA A 109 -20.71 -0.18 -17.58
N MET A 110 -20.61 -1.23 -16.77
CA MET A 110 -21.75 -2.09 -16.42
C MET A 110 -22.73 -1.37 -15.50
N PRO A 111 -24.07 -1.43 -15.78
CA PRO A 111 -25.09 -0.90 -14.88
C PRO A 111 -24.96 -1.47 -13.46
N ALA A 112 -25.06 -0.63 -12.43
CA ALA A 112 -24.86 -1.01 -11.03
C ALA A 112 -25.71 -2.21 -10.58
N ALA A 113 -26.98 -2.27 -11.02
CA ALA A 113 -27.88 -3.38 -10.71
C ALA A 113 -27.39 -4.72 -11.28
N ARG A 114 -26.85 -4.74 -12.51
CA ARG A 114 -26.28 -5.94 -13.13
C ARG A 114 -24.96 -6.33 -12.43
N ARG A 115 -24.11 -5.36 -12.13
CA ARG A 115 -22.85 -5.55 -11.46
C ARG A 115 -23.03 -6.17 -10.07
N ALA A 116 -24.03 -5.72 -9.30
CA ALA A 116 -24.36 -6.22 -7.97
C ALA A 116 -24.84 -7.69 -7.94
N LEU A 117 -25.18 -8.28 -9.08
CA LEU A 117 -25.57 -9.68 -9.18
C LEU A 117 -24.43 -10.62 -9.56
N ARG A 118 -23.27 -10.08 -10.00
CA ARG A 118 -22.20 -10.88 -10.61
C ARG A 118 -21.59 -11.90 -9.65
N TYR A 119 -21.38 -11.49 -8.41
CA TYR A 119 -20.81 -12.35 -7.36
C TYR A 119 -21.72 -12.40 -6.11
N ALA A 120 -23.03 -12.34 -6.31
CA ALA A 120 -23.99 -12.39 -5.22
C ALA A 120 -23.79 -13.65 -4.36
N LYS A 121 -23.76 -13.45 -3.03
CA LYS A 121 -23.54 -14.48 -2.01
C LYS A 121 -22.14 -15.11 -1.99
N ARG A 122 -21.19 -14.66 -2.81
CA ARG A 122 -19.78 -15.04 -2.71
C ARG A 122 -19.17 -14.33 -1.49
N ARG A 123 -18.29 -15.00 -0.76
CA ARG A 123 -17.76 -14.53 0.52
C ARG A 123 -16.31 -14.08 0.42
N VAL A 124 -16.06 -12.83 0.78
CA VAL A 124 -14.73 -12.22 0.76
C VAL A 124 -14.32 -11.81 2.17
N ALA A 125 -13.19 -12.31 2.67
CA ALA A 125 -12.65 -11.90 3.95
C ALA A 125 -11.65 -10.74 3.76
N LEU A 126 -11.77 -9.69 4.57
CA LEU A 126 -10.81 -8.59 4.66
C LEU A 126 -10.02 -8.74 5.96
N LEU A 127 -8.75 -9.10 5.84
CA LEU A 127 -7.86 -9.37 6.97
C LEU A 127 -6.79 -8.27 7.03
N PHE A 128 -6.95 -7.33 7.99
CA PHE A 128 -6.12 -6.14 8.09
C PHE A 128 -5.38 -6.08 9.42
N TYR A 129 -4.06 -6.31 9.37
CA TYR A 129 -3.14 -6.17 10.51
C TYR A 129 -2.60 -4.75 10.68
N GLU A 130 -2.64 -3.94 9.62
CA GLU A 130 -2.32 -2.52 9.66
C GLU A 130 -3.58 -1.68 9.39
N SER A 131 -3.73 -0.56 10.10
CA SER A 131 -4.81 0.39 9.82
C SER A 131 -4.67 0.98 8.42
N SER A 132 -5.75 0.99 7.68
CA SER A 132 -5.81 1.60 6.35
C SER A 132 -7.24 1.90 5.96
N THR A 133 -7.68 3.12 6.20
CA THR A 133 -9.04 3.55 5.84
C THR A 133 -9.27 3.42 4.34
N ARG A 134 -8.39 4.00 3.53
CA ARG A 134 -8.55 4.06 2.08
C ARG A 134 -8.57 2.68 1.43
N THR A 135 -7.55 1.86 1.64
CA THR A 135 -7.43 0.55 0.99
C THR A 135 -8.52 -0.40 1.46
N ARG A 136 -8.79 -0.44 2.77
CA ARG A 136 -9.84 -1.29 3.34
C ARG A 136 -11.21 -0.93 2.78
N THR A 137 -11.61 0.34 2.91
CA THR A 137 -12.94 0.81 2.46
C THR A 137 -13.11 0.60 0.96
N SER A 138 -12.08 0.85 0.16
CA SER A 138 -12.13 0.66 -1.29
C SER A 138 -12.29 -0.82 -1.69
N PHE A 139 -11.60 -1.76 -1.04
CA PHE A 139 -11.81 -3.19 -1.28
C PHE A 139 -13.20 -3.65 -0.82
N GLU A 140 -13.64 -3.17 0.34
CA GLU A 140 -14.97 -3.51 0.87
C GLU A 140 -16.08 -3.01 -0.06
N LEU A 141 -16.00 -1.75 -0.50
CA LEU A 141 -16.96 -1.18 -1.44
C LEU A 141 -16.91 -1.86 -2.82
N ALA A 142 -15.71 -2.24 -3.29
CA ALA A 142 -15.55 -3.00 -4.53
C ALA A 142 -16.25 -4.37 -4.43
N ALA A 143 -16.06 -5.11 -3.34
CA ALA A 143 -16.73 -6.39 -3.12
C ALA A 143 -18.26 -6.23 -3.06
N LYS A 144 -18.76 -5.26 -2.31
CA LYS A 144 -20.20 -4.96 -2.20
C LYS A 144 -20.81 -4.51 -3.55
N SER A 145 -20.06 -3.75 -4.35
CA SER A 145 -20.50 -3.34 -5.69
C SER A 145 -20.67 -4.52 -6.65
N LEU A 146 -19.97 -5.62 -6.39
CA LEU A 146 -20.11 -6.89 -7.12
C LEU A 146 -21.15 -7.84 -6.50
N GLY A 147 -21.80 -7.44 -5.38
CA GLY A 147 -22.79 -8.23 -4.66
C GLY A 147 -22.19 -9.29 -3.73
N ALA A 148 -20.90 -9.27 -3.50
CA ALA A 148 -20.25 -10.21 -2.59
C ALA A 148 -20.47 -9.82 -1.12
N ASP A 149 -20.62 -10.83 -0.25
CA ASP A 149 -20.65 -10.67 1.18
C ASP A 149 -19.23 -10.45 1.72
N THR A 150 -19.07 -9.55 2.66
CA THR A 150 -17.77 -9.22 3.24
C THR A 150 -17.71 -9.52 4.74
N ALA A 151 -16.59 -10.11 5.18
CA ALA A 151 -16.27 -10.28 6.59
C ALA A 151 -14.98 -9.52 6.90
N LEU A 152 -15.04 -8.54 7.80
CA LEU A 152 -13.87 -7.78 8.22
C LEU A 152 -13.28 -8.38 9.49
N VAL A 153 -11.98 -8.67 9.45
CA VAL A 153 -11.16 -9.07 10.61
C VAL A 153 -10.03 -8.04 10.77
N SER A 154 -10.04 -7.35 11.89
CA SER A 154 -9.02 -6.37 12.24
C SER A 154 -8.17 -6.89 13.40
N ALA A 155 -6.86 -6.62 13.38
CA ALA A 155 -5.95 -7.02 14.45
C ALA A 155 -6.40 -6.50 15.82
N LEU A 156 -6.89 -5.27 15.87
CA LEU A 156 -7.30 -4.57 17.11
C LEU A 156 -8.60 -5.09 17.74
N SER A 157 -9.28 -6.07 17.16
CA SER A 157 -10.60 -6.54 17.64
C SER A 157 -10.84 -8.03 17.40
N SER A 158 -9.79 -8.82 17.35
CA SER A 158 -9.89 -10.25 17.00
C SER A 158 -8.97 -11.13 17.86
N SER A 159 -9.05 -12.44 17.68
CA SER A 159 -8.15 -13.44 18.30
C SER A 159 -6.66 -13.20 18.01
N ILE A 160 -6.34 -12.37 17.03
CA ILE A 160 -4.97 -11.93 16.71
C ILE A 160 -4.32 -11.25 17.93
N GLU A 161 -5.06 -10.44 18.70
CA GLU A 161 -4.57 -9.84 19.96
C GLU A 161 -4.20 -10.89 21.01
N LYS A 162 -4.79 -12.09 20.92
CA LYS A 162 -4.50 -13.22 21.81
C LYS A 162 -3.34 -14.08 21.33
N GLY A 163 -2.65 -13.68 20.24
CA GLY A 163 -1.50 -14.39 19.69
C GLY A 163 -1.84 -15.46 18.64
N GLU A 164 -3.06 -15.45 18.07
CA GLU A 164 -3.39 -16.37 16.97
C GLU A 164 -2.49 -16.10 15.75
N SER A 165 -1.95 -17.18 15.18
CA SER A 165 -1.07 -17.05 14.02
C SER A 165 -1.83 -16.66 12.75
N LEU A 166 -1.16 -15.97 11.80
CA LEU A 166 -1.73 -15.64 10.50
C LEU A 166 -2.25 -16.89 9.76
N LYS A 167 -1.55 -18.03 9.90
CA LYS A 167 -1.94 -19.31 9.33
C LYS A 167 -3.28 -19.79 9.90
N ASP A 168 -3.43 -19.78 11.22
CA ASP A 168 -4.63 -20.29 11.89
C ASP A 168 -5.82 -19.38 11.64
N THR A 169 -5.62 -18.04 11.64
CA THR A 169 -6.65 -17.08 11.21
C THR A 169 -7.11 -17.37 9.78
N GLY A 170 -6.17 -17.62 8.85
CA GLY A 170 -6.49 -17.96 7.47
C GLY A 170 -7.29 -19.26 7.33
N ILE A 171 -6.90 -20.31 8.06
CA ILE A 171 -7.61 -21.60 8.08
C ILE A 171 -9.03 -21.41 8.65
N THR A 172 -9.18 -20.62 9.70
CA THR A 172 -10.48 -20.28 10.31
C THR A 172 -11.38 -19.59 9.29
N LEU A 173 -10.89 -18.56 8.59
CA LEU A 173 -11.66 -17.85 7.56
C LEU A 173 -12.09 -18.78 6.42
N ARG A 174 -11.19 -19.64 5.95
CA ARG A 174 -11.52 -20.67 4.95
C ARG A 174 -12.61 -21.61 5.45
N SER A 175 -12.50 -22.08 6.69
CA SER A 175 -13.48 -23.00 7.29
C SER A 175 -14.85 -22.37 7.45
N LEU A 176 -14.91 -21.05 7.70
CA LEU A 176 -16.14 -20.24 7.72
C LEU A 176 -16.70 -19.96 6.32
N GLY A 177 -16.01 -20.41 5.28
CA GLY A 177 -16.46 -20.34 3.90
C GLY A 177 -16.02 -19.11 3.14
N ALA A 178 -14.95 -18.43 3.56
CA ALA A 178 -14.31 -17.42 2.71
C ALA A 178 -13.78 -18.06 1.43
N GLU A 179 -13.98 -17.39 0.31
CA GLU A 179 -13.61 -17.84 -1.03
C GLU A 179 -12.44 -17.01 -1.59
N CYS A 180 -12.17 -15.86 -0.98
CA CYS A 180 -11.03 -14.98 -1.26
C CYS A 180 -10.64 -14.26 0.04
N ILE A 181 -9.35 -14.04 0.25
CA ILE A 181 -8.86 -13.23 1.37
C ILE A 181 -8.07 -12.04 0.85
N ILE A 182 -8.47 -10.84 1.27
CA ILE A 182 -7.74 -9.60 1.04
C ILE A 182 -6.87 -9.37 2.27
N LEU A 183 -5.55 -9.41 2.12
CA LEU A 183 -4.60 -9.29 3.22
C LEU A 183 -3.82 -7.98 3.17
N ARG A 184 -3.79 -7.26 4.31
CA ARG A 184 -2.82 -6.20 4.59
C ARG A 184 -2.02 -6.53 5.84
N HIS A 185 -0.69 -6.58 5.73
CA HIS A 185 0.17 -7.06 6.81
C HIS A 185 1.45 -6.21 6.94
N PRO A 186 1.99 -6.01 8.18
CA PRO A 186 3.24 -5.27 8.38
C PRO A 186 4.48 -6.02 7.87
N ASN A 187 4.42 -7.35 7.79
CA ASN A 187 5.57 -8.16 7.37
C ASN A 187 5.49 -8.50 5.89
N SER A 188 6.58 -8.27 5.17
CA SER A 188 6.76 -8.70 3.79
C SER A 188 6.68 -10.21 3.66
N GLY A 189 6.01 -10.70 2.61
CA GLY A 189 5.85 -12.14 2.35
C GLY A 189 4.65 -12.81 3.07
N ALA A 190 3.97 -12.12 3.98
CA ALA A 190 2.79 -12.65 4.66
C ALA A 190 1.70 -13.17 3.71
N PRO A 191 1.40 -12.53 2.56
CA PRO A 191 0.44 -13.06 1.59
C PRO A 191 0.81 -14.43 1.02
N TYR A 192 2.10 -14.73 0.83
CA TYR A 192 2.57 -16.04 0.36
C TYR A 192 2.31 -17.14 1.40
N LEU A 193 2.62 -16.84 2.68
CA LEU A 193 2.34 -17.76 3.77
C LEU A 193 0.85 -18.10 3.83
N LEU A 194 0.00 -17.08 3.71
CA LEU A 194 -1.45 -17.24 3.75
C LEU A 194 -1.98 -18.06 2.56
N ALA A 195 -1.51 -17.75 1.34
CA ALA A 195 -1.86 -18.49 0.13
C ALA A 195 -1.51 -19.97 0.25
N ARG A 196 -0.28 -20.28 0.68
CA ARG A 196 0.17 -21.66 0.92
C ARG A 196 -0.65 -22.38 1.98
N SER A 197 -1.04 -21.68 3.05
CA SER A 197 -1.74 -22.31 4.17
C SER A 197 -3.21 -22.54 3.89
N THR A 198 -3.83 -21.71 3.08
CA THR A 198 -5.28 -21.74 2.82
C THR A 198 -5.63 -22.37 1.48
N GLY A 199 -4.78 -22.28 0.47
CA GLY A 199 -5.10 -22.63 -0.90
C GLY A 199 -6.19 -21.72 -1.53
N LEU A 200 -6.53 -20.61 -0.89
CA LEU A 200 -7.48 -19.63 -1.40
C LEU A 200 -6.77 -18.56 -2.27
N PRO A 201 -7.50 -17.90 -3.18
CA PRO A 201 -6.99 -16.67 -3.81
C PRO A 201 -6.70 -15.61 -2.74
N ILE A 202 -5.51 -15.03 -2.79
CA ILE A 202 -5.08 -13.95 -1.89
C ILE A 202 -4.84 -12.69 -2.69
N LEU A 203 -5.51 -11.59 -2.27
CA LEU A 203 -5.27 -10.26 -2.81
C LEU A 203 -4.43 -9.47 -1.81
N ASN A 204 -3.20 -9.12 -2.21
CA ASN A 204 -2.28 -8.33 -1.40
C ASN A 204 -2.70 -6.85 -1.38
N ALA A 205 -3.20 -6.39 -0.25
CA ALA A 205 -3.57 -4.99 0.01
C ALA A 205 -2.42 -4.16 0.61
N GLY A 206 -1.19 -4.67 0.48
CA GLY A 206 0.07 -4.12 0.94
C GLY A 206 0.69 -4.90 2.09
N ASP A 207 1.91 -5.40 1.88
CA ASP A 207 2.67 -6.15 2.87
C ASP A 207 4.06 -5.55 3.10
N GLY A 208 4.34 -5.12 4.32
CA GLY A 208 5.61 -4.52 4.71
C GLY A 208 6.10 -3.44 3.75
N SER A 209 7.36 -3.53 3.34
CA SER A 209 7.97 -2.74 2.26
C SER A 209 8.01 -3.50 0.92
N HIS A 210 7.32 -4.66 0.83
CA HIS A 210 7.39 -5.54 -0.33
C HIS A 210 6.57 -5.02 -1.50
N GLU A 211 5.23 -5.21 -1.51
CA GLU A 211 4.42 -4.81 -2.64
C GLU A 211 2.98 -4.39 -2.29
N HIS A 212 2.35 -3.71 -3.24
CA HIS A 212 0.92 -3.38 -3.23
C HIS A 212 0.37 -3.45 -4.67
N PRO A 213 0.11 -4.66 -5.22
CA PRO A 213 -0.21 -4.84 -6.63
C PRO A 213 -1.39 -4.01 -7.12
N SER A 214 -2.48 -3.94 -6.32
CA SER A 214 -3.64 -3.13 -6.71
C SER A 214 -3.34 -1.64 -6.78
N GLN A 215 -2.29 -1.15 -6.11
CA GLN A 215 -1.86 0.23 -6.22
C GLN A 215 -1.14 0.48 -7.55
N ALA A 216 -0.16 -0.36 -7.91
CA ALA A 216 0.54 -0.21 -9.20
C ALA A 216 -0.42 -0.31 -10.40
N LEU A 217 -1.42 -1.21 -10.33
CA LEU A 217 -2.42 -1.35 -11.39
C LEU A 217 -3.35 -0.13 -11.51
N LEU A 218 -3.78 0.46 -10.37
CA LEU A 218 -4.58 1.69 -10.42
C LEU A 218 -3.76 2.90 -10.88
N ASP A 219 -2.48 2.97 -10.48
CA ASP A 219 -1.56 4.01 -10.93
C ASP A 219 -1.35 3.90 -12.44
N LEU A 220 -1.11 2.69 -12.95
CA LEU A 220 -1.04 2.41 -14.39
C LEU A 220 -2.32 2.86 -15.11
N ARG A 221 -3.51 2.48 -14.61
CA ARG A 221 -4.77 2.88 -15.21
C ARG A 221 -4.93 4.40 -15.24
N THR A 222 -4.54 5.09 -14.17
CA THR A 222 -4.60 6.55 -14.08
C THR A 222 -3.65 7.19 -15.08
N ILE A 223 -2.41 6.71 -15.19
CA ILE A 223 -1.45 7.20 -16.18
C ILE A 223 -2.00 7.02 -17.60
N LEU A 224 -2.50 5.83 -17.94
CA LEU A 224 -3.08 5.54 -19.25
C LEU A 224 -4.27 6.46 -19.59
N ALA A 225 -5.08 6.85 -18.59
CA ALA A 225 -6.22 7.74 -18.79
C ALA A 225 -5.79 9.17 -19.18
N HIS A 226 -4.58 9.59 -18.83
CA HIS A 226 -4.02 10.90 -19.13
C HIS A 226 -3.13 10.92 -20.40
N LEU A 227 -2.85 9.76 -21.00
CA LEU A 227 -2.12 9.71 -22.26
C LEU A 227 -2.99 10.20 -23.43
N PRO A 228 -2.36 10.85 -24.45
CA PRO A 228 -3.08 11.24 -25.65
C PRO A 228 -3.70 10.03 -26.36
N PRO A 229 -4.84 10.22 -27.09
CA PRO A 229 -5.55 9.13 -27.75
C PRO A 229 -4.69 8.30 -28.73
N SER A 230 -3.70 8.93 -29.38
CA SER A 230 -2.72 8.27 -30.26
C SER A 230 -1.87 7.23 -29.52
N ALA A 231 -1.48 7.51 -28.29
CA ALA A 231 -0.74 6.57 -27.45
C ALA A 231 -1.64 5.45 -26.87
N ARG A 232 -2.94 5.73 -26.65
CA ARG A 232 -3.91 4.73 -26.20
C ARG A 232 -4.25 3.67 -27.24
N SER A 233 -4.07 3.97 -28.54
CA SER A 233 -4.41 3.08 -29.66
C SER A 233 -3.58 1.80 -29.67
N THR A 234 -2.37 1.80 -29.13
CA THR A 234 -1.52 0.61 -29.02
C THR A 234 -1.97 -0.36 -27.92
N ALA A 235 -2.79 0.12 -26.98
CA ALA A 235 -3.32 -0.67 -25.86
C ALA A 235 -4.58 -1.47 -26.21
N LYS A 236 -5.20 -1.29 -27.38
CA LYS A 236 -6.54 -1.85 -27.72
C LYS A 236 -6.54 -3.05 -28.65
N ARG A 237 -5.42 -3.63 -29.02
CA ARG A 237 -5.43 -4.81 -29.90
C ARG A 237 -5.30 -6.09 -29.06
N ASN A 238 -6.38 -6.90 -29.06
CA ASN A 238 -6.43 -8.29 -28.60
C ASN A 238 -6.24 -8.54 -27.09
N HIS A 239 -6.98 -7.86 -26.20
CA HIS A 239 -6.98 -8.13 -24.73
C HIS A 239 -5.60 -8.05 -24.06
N SER A 240 -4.55 -7.62 -24.75
CA SER A 240 -3.21 -7.51 -24.21
C SER A 240 -2.72 -6.08 -24.28
N ILE A 241 -2.23 -5.59 -23.13
CA ILE A 241 -1.49 -4.34 -23.09
C ILE A 241 -0.09 -4.61 -23.65
N GLY A 242 0.33 -3.83 -24.67
CA GLY A 242 1.65 -4.01 -25.27
C GLY A 242 2.78 -3.57 -24.33
N ASP A 243 3.96 -4.14 -24.53
CA ASP A 243 5.21 -3.78 -23.83
C ASP A 243 5.67 -2.33 -24.07
N ARG A 244 5.01 -1.63 -24.99
CA ARG A 244 5.27 -0.22 -25.36
C ARG A 244 4.13 0.72 -25.03
N ALA A 245 3.18 0.28 -24.19
CA ALA A 245 2.00 1.08 -23.85
C ALA A 245 2.35 2.42 -23.14
N LEU A 246 3.51 2.48 -22.48
CA LEU A 246 4.04 3.67 -21.82
C LEU A 246 5.36 4.16 -22.46
N GLN A 247 5.64 3.79 -23.71
CA GLN A 247 6.86 4.24 -24.38
C GLN A 247 6.89 5.75 -24.49
N GLY A 248 8.02 6.36 -24.08
CA GLY A 248 8.19 7.81 -24.05
C GLY A 248 7.59 8.50 -22.80
N VAL A 249 7.00 7.72 -21.88
CA VAL A 249 6.51 8.23 -20.60
C VAL A 249 7.59 8.09 -19.54
N THR A 250 7.94 9.20 -18.90
CA THR A 250 8.82 9.22 -17.72
C THR A 250 7.98 9.42 -16.46
N VAL A 251 8.12 8.52 -15.51
CA VAL A 251 7.46 8.54 -14.21
C VAL A 251 8.51 8.79 -13.13
N THR A 252 8.46 9.95 -12.48
CA THR A 252 9.32 10.25 -11.34
C THR A 252 8.59 9.98 -10.04
N ILE A 253 9.16 9.14 -9.19
CA ILE A 253 8.64 8.78 -7.87
C ILE A 253 9.53 9.42 -6.81
N VAL A 254 8.94 10.30 -5.99
CA VAL A 254 9.67 11.21 -5.11
C VAL A 254 9.37 10.95 -3.65
N GLY A 255 10.40 10.88 -2.81
CA GLY A 255 10.30 10.86 -1.35
C GLY A 255 10.87 9.61 -0.70
N ASP A 256 10.13 8.99 0.21
CA ASP A 256 10.56 7.80 0.97
C ASP A 256 10.48 6.52 0.11
N ILE A 257 11.50 6.30 -0.71
CA ILE A 257 11.61 5.12 -1.57
C ILE A 257 11.94 3.87 -0.74
N LEU A 258 12.82 4.02 0.27
CA LEU A 258 13.32 2.92 1.11
C LEU A 258 12.19 2.09 1.74
N HIS A 259 11.17 2.76 2.27
CA HIS A 259 10.06 2.13 2.96
C HIS A 259 8.81 1.96 2.09
N SER A 260 8.87 2.33 0.80
CA SER A 260 7.69 2.40 -0.05
C SER A 260 7.46 1.11 -0.85
N ARG A 261 6.48 0.31 -0.42
CA ARG A 261 5.93 -0.78 -1.24
C ARG A 261 5.30 -0.29 -2.55
N VAL A 262 4.86 0.97 -2.61
CA VAL A 262 4.27 1.56 -3.81
C VAL A 262 5.34 1.85 -4.85
N ALA A 263 6.46 2.47 -4.44
CA ALA A 263 7.61 2.69 -5.31
C ALA A 263 8.09 1.35 -5.91
N ARG A 264 8.22 0.32 -5.07
CA ARG A 264 8.64 -1.01 -5.49
C ARG A 264 7.67 -1.62 -6.52
N SER A 265 6.37 -1.65 -6.27
CA SER A 265 5.41 -2.23 -7.20
C SER A 265 5.35 -1.48 -8.53
N ASN A 266 5.46 -0.15 -8.52
CA ASN A 266 5.51 0.66 -9.75
C ASN A 266 6.82 0.42 -10.52
N ALA A 267 7.96 0.33 -9.83
CA ALA A 267 9.27 0.04 -10.46
C ALA A 267 9.33 -1.37 -11.09
N LEU A 268 8.56 -2.32 -10.57
CA LEU A 268 8.44 -3.66 -11.13
C LEU A 268 7.47 -3.74 -12.32
N LEU A 269 6.45 -2.87 -12.36
CA LEU A 269 5.39 -2.93 -13.38
C LEU A 269 5.65 -1.98 -14.55
N LEU A 270 5.89 -0.69 -14.29
CA LEU A 270 5.87 0.34 -15.32
C LEU A 270 6.98 0.19 -16.38
N PRO A 271 8.22 -0.20 -16.04
CA PRO A 271 9.26 -0.42 -17.06
C PRO A 271 8.93 -1.56 -18.04
N ARG A 272 8.18 -2.57 -17.60
CA ARG A 272 7.71 -3.67 -18.47
C ARG A 272 6.76 -3.20 -19.57
N LEU A 273 6.20 -2.01 -19.41
CA LEU A 273 5.30 -1.35 -20.36
C LEU A 273 6.01 -0.24 -21.16
N GLY A 274 7.34 -0.13 -21.02
CA GLY A 274 8.16 0.83 -21.74
C GLY A 274 8.29 2.20 -21.07
N ALA A 275 7.80 2.38 -19.83
CA ALA A 275 8.02 3.61 -19.09
C ALA A 275 9.46 3.70 -18.57
N ARG A 276 10.03 4.91 -18.58
CA ARG A 276 11.22 5.24 -17.81
C ARG A 276 10.81 5.60 -16.39
N VAL A 277 11.44 5.01 -15.38
CA VAL A 277 11.15 5.27 -13.97
C VAL A 277 12.36 5.91 -13.31
N ILE A 278 12.18 7.07 -12.71
CA ILE A 278 13.19 7.80 -11.96
C ILE A 278 12.77 7.83 -10.49
N PHE A 279 13.65 7.36 -9.60
CA PHE A 279 13.51 7.57 -8.17
C PHE A 279 14.23 8.86 -7.76
N CYS A 280 13.56 9.70 -6.97
CA CYS A 280 14.09 10.94 -6.48
C CYS A 280 13.87 11.09 -4.97
N GLY A 281 14.89 11.55 -4.26
CA GLY A 281 14.83 11.76 -2.81
C GLY A 281 16.19 11.85 -2.16
N PRO A 282 16.24 12.19 -0.85
CA PRO A 282 17.47 12.27 -0.10
C PRO A 282 18.12 10.88 0.05
N GLU A 283 19.43 10.84 0.16
CA GLU A 283 20.22 9.60 0.21
C GLU A 283 19.74 8.64 1.30
N VAL A 284 19.40 9.15 2.46
CA VAL A 284 18.90 8.38 3.60
C VAL A 284 17.57 7.66 3.32
N LEU A 285 16.75 8.18 2.39
CA LEU A 285 15.46 7.58 1.95
C LEU A 285 15.54 6.92 0.57
N LEU A 286 16.65 7.08 -0.12
CA LEU A 286 16.86 6.54 -1.47
C LEU A 286 18.28 5.95 -1.57
N PRO A 287 18.51 4.74 -1.05
CA PRO A 287 19.80 4.07 -1.17
C PRO A 287 20.08 3.68 -2.63
N GLU A 288 21.38 3.64 -3.03
CA GLU A 288 21.79 3.29 -4.40
C GLU A 288 21.26 1.92 -4.89
N CYS A 289 21.11 0.96 -3.96
CA CYS A 289 20.54 -0.34 -4.30
C CYS A 289 19.09 -0.29 -4.76
N ALA A 290 18.39 0.83 -4.58
CA ALA A 290 17.01 1.01 -5.05
C ALA A 290 16.92 0.95 -6.59
N ALA A 291 17.97 1.30 -7.33
CA ALA A 291 18.04 1.13 -8.79
C ALA A 291 17.88 -0.32 -9.23
N ALA A 292 18.25 -1.29 -8.39
CA ALA A 292 18.14 -2.71 -8.68
C ALA A 292 16.73 -3.30 -8.45
N ILE A 293 15.74 -2.49 -8.03
CA ILE A 293 14.37 -2.97 -7.78
C ILE A 293 13.70 -3.42 -9.09
N GLY A 294 13.93 -2.69 -10.18
CA GLY A 294 13.34 -2.98 -11.47
C GLY A 294 14.30 -2.66 -12.64
N PRO A 295 14.09 -3.25 -13.80
CA PRO A 295 14.95 -2.99 -14.95
C PRO A 295 14.81 -1.54 -15.42
N GLY A 296 15.94 -0.84 -15.61
CA GLY A 296 15.95 0.53 -16.12
C GLY A 296 15.46 1.60 -15.14
N VAL A 297 15.40 1.28 -13.84
CA VAL A 297 15.13 2.29 -12.81
C VAL A 297 16.37 3.15 -12.61
N GLU A 298 16.19 4.46 -12.65
CA GLU A 298 17.25 5.45 -12.50
C GLU A 298 17.10 6.20 -11.16
N ILE A 299 18.23 6.71 -10.65
CA ILE A 299 18.26 7.58 -9.47
C ILE A 299 18.67 8.98 -9.89
N GLU A 300 17.87 9.98 -9.56
CA GLU A 300 18.19 11.38 -9.70
C GLU A 300 17.87 12.10 -8.38
N ARG A 301 18.90 12.61 -7.72
CA ARG A 301 18.73 13.26 -6.40
C ARG A 301 18.32 14.71 -6.49
N ASP A 302 18.61 15.38 -7.62
CA ASP A 302 18.17 16.73 -7.90
C ASP A 302 16.71 16.68 -8.39
N PHE A 303 15.80 17.17 -7.56
CA PHE A 303 14.37 17.11 -7.88
C PHE A 303 14.00 17.94 -9.09
N GLU A 304 14.62 19.09 -9.31
CA GLU A 304 14.33 19.93 -10.47
C GLU A 304 14.81 19.29 -11.78
N ARG A 305 15.97 18.61 -11.75
CA ARG A 305 16.44 17.82 -12.90
C ARG A 305 15.53 16.62 -13.18
N ALA A 306 15.04 15.97 -12.15
CA ALA A 306 14.08 14.88 -12.29
C ALA A 306 12.75 15.39 -12.88
N LEU A 307 12.23 16.53 -12.38
CA LEU A 307 10.99 17.14 -12.87
C LEU A 307 11.06 17.50 -14.36
N LYS A 308 12.15 18.10 -14.83
CA LYS A 308 12.32 18.48 -16.24
C LYS A 308 12.14 17.35 -17.22
N GLN A 309 12.29 16.12 -16.77
CA GLN A 309 12.16 14.90 -17.56
C GLN A 309 10.81 14.20 -17.37
N SER A 310 9.96 14.69 -16.46
CA SER A 310 8.79 13.97 -15.97
C SER A 310 7.53 14.27 -16.78
N ASN A 311 6.83 13.22 -17.19
CA ASN A 311 5.43 13.31 -17.62
C ASN A 311 4.47 13.05 -16.46
N VAL A 312 4.92 12.29 -15.48
CA VAL A 312 4.17 11.90 -14.28
C VAL A 312 5.06 12.10 -13.05
N VAL A 313 4.55 12.77 -12.04
CA VAL A 313 5.23 12.97 -10.76
C VAL A 313 4.42 12.29 -9.67
N MET A 314 4.95 11.24 -9.08
CA MET A 314 4.30 10.54 -7.96
C MET A 314 4.99 10.92 -6.66
N MET A 315 4.30 11.71 -5.84
CA MET A 315 4.80 12.08 -4.51
C MET A 315 4.48 10.98 -3.50
N LEU A 316 5.45 10.59 -2.69
CA LEU A 316 5.28 9.62 -1.61
C LEU A 316 5.18 10.32 -0.27
N ARG A 317 4.33 9.77 0.60
CA ARG A 317 4.24 10.21 1.98
C ARG A 317 5.54 9.94 2.72
N ILE A 318 6.05 10.92 3.45
CA ILE A 318 7.13 10.72 4.42
C ILE A 318 6.56 9.98 5.65
N GLN A 319 7.01 8.76 5.86
CA GLN A 319 6.51 7.87 6.91
C GLN A 319 7.24 8.14 8.23
N LYS A 320 6.91 9.25 8.90
CA LYS A 320 7.57 9.68 10.16
C LYS A 320 7.68 8.55 11.20
N GLU A 321 6.69 7.67 11.23
CA GLU A 321 6.67 6.49 12.09
C GLU A 321 7.75 5.44 11.76
N ARG A 322 8.35 5.50 10.58
CA ARG A 322 9.42 4.59 10.12
C ARG A 322 10.78 5.25 10.08
N LEU A 323 10.86 6.54 10.40
CA LEU A 323 12.11 7.29 10.43
C LEU A 323 12.89 7.12 11.74
N ALA A 324 12.41 6.31 12.68
CA ALA A 324 13.08 6.08 13.95
C ALA A 324 14.52 5.57 13.71
N GLY A 325 15.50 6.39 14.11
CA GLY A 325 16.92 6.11 13.88
C GLY A 325 17.51 6.68 12.59
N LEU A 326 16.72 7.37 11.76
CA LEU A 326 17.20 8.13 10.61
C LEU A 326 17.17 9.63 10.94
N GLU A 327 18.30 10.31 10.79
CA GLU A 327 18.39 11.75 10.93
C GLU A 327 17.93 12.41 9.63
N ILE A 328 16.69 12.89 9.62
CA ILE A 328 16.12 13.65 8.49
C ILE A 328 15.66 14.99 9.03
N ASP A 329 16.25 16.05 8.51
CA ASP A 329 15.73 17.39 8.69
C ASP A 329 14.52 17.58 7.77
N LEU A 330 13.36 17.86 8.37
CA LEU A 330 12.14 18.04 7.61
C LEU A 330 12.07 19.40 6.91
N GLU A 331 12.77 20.42 7.40
CA GLU A 331 12.85 21.73 6.76
C GLU A 331 13.68 21.61 5.48
N ASP A 332 14.84 20.97 5.56
CA ASP A 332 15.68 20.65 4.40
C ASP A 332 14.93 19.77 3.39
N TYR A 333 14.16 18.80 3.86
CA TYR A 333 13.33 17.98 2.97
C TYR A 333 12.28 18.80 2.24
N ILE A 334 11.60 19.71 2.92
CA ILE A 334 10.59 20.60 2.33
C ILE A 334 11.26 21.50 1.29
N GLU A 335 12.40 22.11 1.62
CA GLU A 335 13.12 22.98 0.68
C GLU A 335 13.54 22.23 -0.59
N GLN A 336 14.06 21.03 -0.48
CA GLN A 336 14.63 20.28 -1.61
C GLN A 336 13.61 19.46 -2.39
N TYR A 337 12.62 18.84 -1.72
CA TYR A 337 11.78 17.80 -2.31
C TYR A 337 10.26 18.06 -2.23
N GLN A 338 9.82 19.16 -1.62
CA GLN A 338 8.38 19.48 -1.64
C GLN A 338 7.93 19.88 -3.05
N LEU A 339 6.83 19.31 -3.51
CA LEU A 339 6.19 19.73 -4.75
C LEU A 339 5.21 20.89 -4.46
N HIS A 340 5.53 22.09 -4.97
CA HIS A 340 4.70 23.29 -4.89
C HIS A 340 4.52 23.91 -6.29
N MET A 341 3.55 24.82 -6.42
CA MET A 341 3.13 25.39 -7.73
C MET A 341 4.29 26.00 -8.52
N HIS A 342 5.14 26.78 -7.87
CA HIS A 342 6.26 27.42 -8.58
C HIS A 342 7.23 26.37 -9.16
N ARG A 343 7.56 25.32 -8.38
CA ARG A 343 8.47 24.27 -8.85
C ARG A 343 7.86 23.46 -10.00
N LEU A 344 6.57 23.07 -9.89
CA LEU A 344 5.88 22.36 -10.97
C LEU A 344 5.79 23.20 -12.23
N ALA A 345 5.36 24.47 -12.12
CA ALA A 345 5.21 25.36 -13.26
C ALA A 345 6.55 25.67 -13.97
N ALA A 346 7.65 25.77 -13.21
CA ALA A 346 8.97 26.05 -13.77
C ALA A 346 9.60 24.84 -14.49
N HIS A 347 9.34 23.62 -14.03
CA HIS A 347 10.11 22.46 -14.48
C HIS A 347 9.28 21.37 -15.18
N ALA A 348 7.99 21.23 -14.84
CA ALA A 348 7.12 20.19 -15.40
C ALA A 348 5.65 20.64 -15.48
N PRO A 349 5.32 21.75 -16.18
CA PRO A 349 3.99 22.36 -16.15
C PRO A 349 2.89 21.44 -16.70
N ALA A 350 3.23 20.49 -17.55
CA ALA A 350 2.29 19.54 -18.17
C ALA A 350 2.24 18.18 -17.44
N ALA A 351 3.07 17.96 -16.42
CA ALA A 351 3.10 16.69 -15.73
C ALA A 351 1.84 16.50 -14.86
N ILE A 352 1.31 15.27 -14.88
CA ILE A 352 0.27 14.89 -13.93
C ILE A 352 0.88 14.52 -12.59
N VAL A 353 0.16 14.84 -11.52
CA VAL A 353 0.61 14.60 -10.15
C VAL A 353 -0.21 13.48 -9.53
N LEU A 354 0.49 12.45 -9.07
CA LEU A 354 -0.04 11.28 -8.37
C LEU A 354 0.42 11.29 -6.91
N HIS A 355 -0.40 10.65 -6.06
CA HIS A 355 -0.05 10.39 -4.67
C HIS A 355 -0.83 9.18 -4.13
N PRO A 356 -0.18 8.09 -3.69
CA PRO A 356 -0.90 6.90 -3.21
C PRO A 356 -1.63 7.13 -1.89
N GLY A 357 -1.33 8.25 -1.21
CA GLY A 357 -1.92 8.69 0.06
C GLY A 357 -1.53 7.85 1.30
N PRO A 358 -1.84 8.37 2.51
CA PRO A 358 -2.45 9.68 2.74
C PRO A 358 -1.50 10.84 2.41
N VAL A 359 -2.04 11.96 1.96
CA VAL A 359 -1.27 13.18 1.67
C VAL A 359 -1.00 13.92 2.97
N ILE A 360 0.25 14.36 3.20
CA ILE A 360 0.59 15.30 4.28
C ILE A 360 0.83 16.67 3.65
N ARG A 361 -0.23 17.49 3.64
CA ARG A 361 -0.18 18.82 3.05
C ARG A 361 0.84 19.69 3.78
N GLY A 362 1.67 20.39 3.02
CA GLY A 362 2.74 21.24 3.54
C GLY A 362 4.04 20.49 3.86
N LEU A 363 4.10 19.17 3.67
CA LEU A 363 5.33 18.40 3.79
C LEU A 363 5.84 17.97 2.42
N GLU A 364 5.35 16.88 1.86
CA GLU A 364 5.79 16.40 0.54
C GLU A 364 5.11 17.13 -0.64
N ILE A 365 3.93 17.70 -0.41
CA ILE A 365 3.14 18.39 -1.43
C ILE A 365 2.32 19.52 -0.81
N THR A 366 2.18 20.63 -1.51
CA THR A 366 1.29 21.72 -1.07
C THR A 366 -0.17 21.40 -1.35
N GLY A 367 -1.09 22.07 -0.62
CA GLY A 367 -2.53 21.92 -0.83
C GLY A 367 -2.95 22.33 -2.24
N GLU A 368 -2.36 23.40 -2.78
CA GLU A 368 -2.62 23.92 -4.12
C GLU A 368 -2.33 22.90 -5.21
N ILE A 369 -1.24 22.14 -5.08
CA ILE A 369 -0.92 21.06 -6.01
C ILE A 369 -1.87 19.89 -5.84
N ALA A 370 -2.11 19.48 -4.58
CA ALA A 370 -2.95 18.31 -4.30
C ALA A 370 -4.40 18.47 -4.82
N ASP A 371 -4.89 19.70 -4.86
CA ASP A 371 -6.25 20.05 -5.31
C ASP A 371 -6.24 20.76 -6.69
N GLY A 372 -5.08 20.96 -7.27
CA GLY A 372 -4.88 21.70 -8.53
C GLY A 372 -5.19 20.90 -9.80
N PRO A 373 -5.15 21.56 -10.97
CA PRO A 373 -5.53 20.95 -12.24
C PRO A 373 -4.61 19.83 -12.72
N ASN A 374 -3.38 19.77 -12.24
CA ASN A 374 -2.44 18.68 -12.55
C ASN A 374 -2.66 17.45 -11.68
N SER A 375 -3.48 17.55 -10.62
CA SER A 375 -3.68 16.45 -9.66
C SER A 375 -4.62 15.39 -10.21
N ALA A 376 -4.13 14.16 -10.31
CA ALA A 376 -4.94 12.98 -10.59
C ALA A 376 -5.18 12.12 -9.32
N ILE A 377 -4.98 12.68 -8.13
CA ILE A 377 -5.08 11.95 -6.85
C ILE A 377 -6.50 11.40 -6.61
N ALA A 378 -7.52 12.19 -6.89
CA ALA A 378 -8.91 11.75 -6.76
C ALA A 378 -9.26 10.65 -7.77
N GLU A 379 -8.73 10.74 -8.99
CA GLU A 379 -8.88 9.71 -10.02
C GLU A 379 -8.19 8.41 -9.63
N GLN A 380 -7.00 8.46 -9.00
CA GLN A 380 -6.35 7.26 -8.45
C GLN A 380 -7.28 6.54 -7.45
N VAL A 381 -7.98 7.27 -6.58
CA VAL A 381 -8.92 6.68 -5.63
C VAL A 381 -10.09 6.01 -6.36
N TYR A 382 -10.64 6.67 -7.35
CA TYR A 382 -11.72 6.14 -8.19
C TYR A 382 -11.28 4.90 -8.97
N HIS A 383 -10.17 4.99 -9.72
CA HIS A 383 -9.59 3.88 -10.46
C HIS A 383 -9.23 2.71 -9.54
N GLY A 384 -8.85 3.02 -8.28
CA GLY A 384 -8.59 2.01 -7.27
C GLY A 384 -9.81 1.16 -6.95
N SER A 385 -11.00 1.75 -6.90
CA SER A 385 -12.25 1.00 -6.71
C SER A 385 -12.51 0.05 -7.88
N ILE A 386 -12.32 0.54 -9.10
CA ILE A 386 -12.58 -0.22 -10.33
C ILE A 386 -11.57 -1.38 -10.48
N ILE A 387 -10.28 -1.13 -10.33
CA ILE A 387 -9.23 -2.17 -10.39
C ILE A 387 -9.46 -3.25 -9.33
N ARG A 388 -9.87 -2.86 -8.12
CA ARG A 388 -10.16 -3.83 -7.05
C ARG A 388 -11.38 -4.69 -7.35
N MET A 389 -12.38 -4.17 -8.07
CA MET A 389 -13.48 -5.01 -8.60
C MET A 389 -12.96 -6.06 -9.59
N ALA A 390 -12.11 -5.68 -10.54
CA ALA A 390 -11.54 -6.61 -11.50
C ALA A 390 -10.67 -7.70 -10.84
N LEU A 391 -9.84 -7.32 -9.86
CA LEU A 391 -9.03 -8.28 -9.09
C LEU A 391 -9.89 -9.25 -8.28
N LEU A 392 -10.99 -8.76 -7.69
CA LEU A 392 -11.97 -9.61 -6.99
C LEU A 392 -12.67 -10.55 -7.95
N GLY A 393 -13.06 -10.07 -9.15
CA GLY A 393 -13.62 -10.89 -10.21
C GLY A 393 -12.69 -12.04 -10.56
N ARG A 394 -11.44 -11.74 -10.91
CA ARG A 394 -10.41 -12.74 -11.20
C ARG A 394 -10.24 -13.76 -10.06
N ALA A 395 -10.23 -13.29 -8.81
CA ALA A 395 -10.09 -14.17 -7.65
C ALA A 395 -11.27 -15.12 -7.47
N LEU A 396 -12.49 -14.60 -7.64
CA LEU A 396 -13.72 -15.37 -7.41
C LEU A 396 -14.05 -16.30 -8.59
N ASP A 397 -13.72 -15.92 -9.83
CA ASP A 397 -13.92 -16.78 -11.02
C ASP A 397 -12.94 -17.96 -10.99
N ALA A 398 -11.71 -17.75 -10.57
CA ALA A 398 -10.73 -18.81 -10.44
C ALA A 398 -11.04 -19.80 -9.29
N HIS A 399 -11.92 -19.44 -8.35
CA HIS A 399 -12.34 -20.30 -7.25
C HIS A 399 -13.75 -20.86 -7.50
N PRO A 400 -13.90 -22.15 -7.87
CA PRO A 400 -15.18 -22.73 -8.26
C PRO A 400 -16.19 -22.70 -7.10
N LYS A 401 -17.48 -22.51 -7.43
CA LYS A 401 -18.56 -22.53 -6.44
C LYS A 401 -18.58 -23.87 -5.71
N ARG A 402 -18.78 -23.85 -4.40
CA ARG A 402 -18.80 -25.03 -3.52
C ARG A 402 -19.74 -26.15 -3.97
N ASN A 403 -20.81 -25.84 -4.73
CA ASN A 403 -21.79 -26.83 -5.24
C ASN A 403 -21.28 -27.62 -6.46
N GLU A 404 -20.26 -27.13 -7.19
CA GLU A 404 -19.72 -27.84 -8.36
C GLU A 404 -18.66 -28.88 -7.97
N GLN A 405 -18.06 -28.77 -6.77
CA GLN A 405 -17.08 -29.73 -6.26
C GLN A 405 -17.75 -31.03 -5.74
N SER A 406 -19.00 -30.97 -5.27
CA SER A 406 -19.71 -32.15 -4.78
C SER A 406 -20.26 -33.04 -5.88
N SER A 407 -20.39 -32.54 -7.13
CA SER A 407 -20.86 -33.29 -8.28
C SER A 407 -19.76 -34.05 -9.05
N LYS A 408 -18.49 -33.70 -8.84
CA LYS A 408 -17.33 -34.38 -9.47
C LYS A 408 -16.74 -35.52 -8.64
N ASN A 409 -17.16 -35.65 -7.37
CA ASN A 409 -16.74 -36.72 -6.45
C ASN A 409 -17.87 -37.71 -6.13
N ARG A 410 -18.90 -37.80 -6.95
CA ARG A 410 -19.92 -38.84 -6.92
C ARG A 410 -19.86 -39.73 -8.15
#